data_07946c0766d10eb090affa1653014ba2
#
_entry.id   07946c0766d10eb090affa1653014ba2
#
_cell.length_a   1.000
_cell.length_b   1.000
_cell.length_c   1.000
_cell.angle_alpha   90.00
_cell.angle_beta   90.00
_cell.angle_gamma   90.00
#
_symmetry.space_group_name_H-M   'P 1'
#
loop_
_entity.id
_entity.type
_entity.pdbx_description
1 polymer ?
#
loop_
_entity_poly.entity_id
_entity_poly.type
_entity_poly.pdbx_seq_one_letter_code
_entity_poly.pdbx_strand_id
1 'polypeptide(L)'
;MTSSDRRDPAMGAAVKRGVVAIARRGERFLAIRRGRAVAAPGRVCFPGGHVEPGEEDREAVVRECREELQAHVETVACVWQSVTRWGTELSWWTVELDPAAELVPHPVEVEAIYWMTLEELLAEPMLLEGNREFLIKGLQQRDAEGHFGL
;
A
#
# COMPACT_ATOMS: atom_id res chain seq x y z
N MET A 1 14.87 -31.63 2.76
CA MET A 1 15.02 -31.26 2.32
C MET A 1 15.25 -31.02 2.14
N THR A 2 15.13 -30.85 2.37
CA THR A 2 15.44 -30.36 1.99
C THR A 2 15.51 -29.82 1.75
N SER A 3 15.54 -29.68 1.99
CA SER A 3 15.66 -28.99 1.55
C SER A 3 15.60 -28.44 1.35
N SER A 4 15.61 -28.44 1.78
CA SER A 4 15.70 -27.85 1.43
C SER A 4 15.64 -27.53 1.25
N ASP A 5 15.86 -27.71 1.54
CA ASP A 5 15.94 -27.38 1.13
C ASP A 5 15.90 -27.11 0.71
N ARG A 6 16.29 -27.06 0.81
CA ARG A 6 16.34 -26.76 0.06
C ARG A 6 16.40 -26.38 -0.60
N ARG A 7 17.68 -26.98 -0.72
CA ARG A 7 16.80 -26.22 -1.38
C ARG A 7 17.23 -25.34 -2.55
N ASP A 8 16.54 -25.42 -3.61
CA ASP A 8 16.59 -24.42 -4.67
C ASP A 8 16.45 -23.03 -4.01
N PRO A 9 17.37 -22.09 -4.26
CA PRO A 9 17.26 -20.75 -3.67
C PRO A 9 15.91 -20.08 -3.91
N ALA A 10 15.36 -20.25 -5.11
CA ALA A 10 14.05 -19.67 -5.41
C ALA A 10 12.93 -20.30 -4.60
N MET A 11 13.09 -21.57 -4.24
CA MET A 11 12.11 -22.27 -3.40
C MET A 11 12.42 -22.11 -1.94
N GLY A 12 13.70 -21.95 -1.59
CA GLY A 12 14.10 -21.74 -0.22
C GLY A 12 13.89 -20.32 0.26
N ALA A 13 13.85 -19.38 -0.66
CA ALA A 13 13.63 -17.99 -0.31
C ALA A 13 12.14 -17.75 -0.06
N ALA A 14 11.83 -17.11 1.04
CA ALA A 14 10.45 -16.70 1.29
C ALA A 14 10.01 -15.72 0.22
N VAL A 15 8.77 -15.85 -0.24
CA VAL A 15 8.19 -14.89 -1.16
C VAL A 15 8.05 -13.57 -0.41
N LYS A 16 8.50 -12.47 -1.04
CA LYS A 16 8.34 -11.15 -0.45
C LYS A 16 6.88 -10.75 -0.54
N ARG A 17 6.36 -10.25 0.56
CA ARG A 17 4.99 -9.80 0.64
C ARG A 17 4.96 -8.36 1.12
N GLY A 18 4.01 -7.60 0.58
CA GLY A 18 3.79 -6.23 0.99
C GLY A 18 2.31 -5.93 1.09
N VAL A 19 2.01 -4.82 1.72
CA VAL A 19 0.63 -4.37 1.90
C VAL A 19 0.50 -2.92 1.46
N VAL A 20 -0.69 -2.55 1.03
CA VAL A 20 -1.03 -1.19 0.64
C VAL A 20 -2.31 -0.80 1.35
N ALA A 21 -2.34 0.40 1.92
CA ALA A 21 -3.50 0.92 2.64
C ALA A 21 -4.24 1.94 1.78
N ILE A 22 -5.54 1.75 1.64
CA ILE A 22 -6.38 2.65 0.87
C ILE A 22 -7.33 3.33 1.85
N ALA A 23 -7.04 4.60 2.17
CA ALA A 23 -7.84 5.41 3.06
C ALA A 23 -8.45 6.55 2.26
N ARG A 24 -9.72 6.87 2.54
CA ARG A 24 -10.44 7.90 1.80
C ARG A 24 -11.06 8.91 2.75
N ARG A 25 -11.13 10.13 2.28
CA ARG A 25 -11.97 11.20 2.87
C ARG A 25 -12.81 11.76 1.72
N GLY A 26 -14.10 11.42 1.71
CA GLY A 26 -14.94 11.76 0.58
C GLY A 26 -14.38 11.15 -0.70
N GLU A 27 -14.11 11.98 -1.69
CA GLU A 27 -13.60 11.51 -2.99
C GLU A 27 -12.07 11.54 -3.07
N ARG A 28 -11.38 11.81 -1.96
CA ARG A 28 -9.93 11.92 -1.96
C ARG A 28 -9.30 10.73 -1.28
N PHE A 29 -8.19 10.29 -1.82
CA PHE A 29 -7.40 9.18 -1.29
C PHE A 29 -6.18 9.72 -0.58
N LEU A 30 -5.80 9.05 0.49
CA LEU A 30 -4.56 9.36 1.20
C LEU A 30 -3.38 8.84 0.38
N ALA A 31 -2.47 9.74 0.05
CA ALA A 31 -1.26 9.38 -0.70
C ALA A 31 -0.06 10.03 -0.04
N ILE A 32 1.12 9.46 -0.27
CA ILE A 32 2.35 9.99 0.27
C ILE A 32 3.36 10.15 -0.85
N ARG A 33 4.31 11.08 -0.65
CA ARG A 33 5.51 11.15 -1.49
C ARG A 33 6.63 10.50 -0.69
N ARG A 34 7.29 9.54 -1.31
CA ARG A 34 8.35 8.78 -0.67
C ARG A 34 9.58 9.65 -0.46
N GLY A 35 10.24 9.45 0.69
CA GLY A 35 11.43 10.20 1.02
C GLY A 35 12.58 9.89 0.08
N ARG A 36 13.60 10.75 0.12
CA ARG A 36 14.72 10.63 -0.82
C ARG A 36 15.69 9.53 -0.46
N ALA A 37 15.68 9.06 0.79
CA ALA A 37 16.60 8.05 1.27
C ALA A 37 16.03 6.63 1.25
N VAL A 38 14.80 6.45 0.79
CA VAL A 38 14.17 5.12 0.72
C VAL A 38 14.03 4.69 -0.74
N ALA A 39 13.64 3.42 -0.95
CA ALA A 39 13.44 2.90 -2.29
C ALA A 39 12.39 3.72 -3.04
N ALA A 40 12.53 3.81 -4.36
CA ALA A 40 11.66 4.60 -5.23
C ALA A 40 11.49 6.03 -4.70
N PRO A 41 12.60 6.77 -4.53
CA PRO A 41 12.54 8.09 -3.90
C PRO A 41 11.71 9.07 -4.72
N GLY A 42 10.97 9.92 -4.00
CA GLY A 42 10.18 10.97 -4.64
C GLY A 42 8.92 10.50 -5.36
N ARG A 43 8.67 9.19 -5.39
CA ARG A 43 7.46 8.68 -6.03
C ARG A 43 6.27 8.89 -5.12
N VAL A 44 5.10 8.97 -5.74
CA VAL A 44 3.81 9.11 -5.02
C VAL A 44 3.13 7.76 -4.98
N CYS A 45 2.61 7.39 -3.83
CA CYS A 45 1.94 6.09 -3.66
C CYS A 45 1.00 6.13 -2.47
N PHE A 46 0.17 5.10 -2.35
CA PHE A 46 -0.58 4.88 -1.11
C PHE A 46 0.39 4.42 -0.01
N PRO A 47 0.06 4.65 1.26
CA PRO A 47 0.88 4.14 2.36
C PRO A 47 0.95 2.63 2.33
N GLY A 48 2.05 2.08 2.79
CA GLY A 48 2.22 0.64 2.87
C GLY A 48 3.67 0.26 3.03
N GLY A 49 3.95 -1.02 3.00
CA GLY A 49 5.31 -1.50 3.13
C GLY A 49 5.35 -3.02 3.20
N HIS A 50 6.49 -3.52 3.64
CA HIS A 50 6.73 -4.96 3.68
C HIS A 50 6.05 -5.62 4.87
N VAL A 51 5.60 -6.86 4.66
CA VAL A 51 5.11 -7.71 5.73
C VAL A 51 6.33 -8.36 6.38
N GLU A 52 6.40 -8.29 7.70
CA GLU A 52 7.51 -8.86 8.45
C GLU A 52 7.28 -10.34 8.71
N PRO A 53 8.35 -11.13 8.95
CA PRO A 53 8.19 -12.56 9.25
C PRO A 53 7.26 -12.75 10.44
N GLY A 54 6.30 -13.68 10.28
CA GLY A 54 5.33 -13.97 11.32
C GLY A 54 4.20 -12.99 11.45
N GLU A 55 4.19 -11.93 10.64
CA GLU A 55 3.16 -10.91 10.67
C GLU A 55 2.08 -11.24 9.65
N GLU A 56 0.82 -11.02 10.01
CA GLU A 56 -0.26 -11.12 9.03
C GLU A 56 -0.36 -9.82 8.24
N ASP A 57 -0.90 -9.92 7.04
CA ASP A 57 -1.02 -8.74 6.17
C ASP A 57 -1.79 -7.62 6.87
N ARG A 58 -2.90 -7.95 7.52
CA ARG A 58 -3.71 -6.94 8.19
C ARG A 58 -2.95 -6.24 9.31
N GLU A 59 -2.08 -6.98 10.02
CA GLU A 59 -1.23 -6.39 11.05
C GLU A 59 -0.19 -5.46 10.45
N ALA A 60 0.36 -5.85 9.28
CA ALA A 60 1.34 -5.02 8.59
C ALA A 60 0.73 -3.69 8.16
N VAL A 61 -0.51 -3.70 7.68
CA VAL A 61 -1.20 -2.47 7.30
C VAL A 61 -1.27 -1.49 8.47
N VAL A 62 -1.69 -1.99 9.63
CA VAL A 62 -1.82 -1.15 10.82
C VAL A 62 -0.46 -0.61 11.25
N ARG A 63 0.55 -1.47 11.26
CA ARG A 63 1.90 -1.07 11.67
C ARG A 63 2.48 -0.04 10.71
N GLU A 64 2.37 -0.25 9.40
CA GLU A 64 2.93 0.67 8.42
C GLU A 64 2.28 2.05 8.50
N CYS A 65 0.97 2.11 8.68
CA CYS A 65 0.30 3.40 8.83
C CYS A 65 0.76 4.12 10.09
N ARG A 66 1.00 3.38 11.17
CA ARG A 66 1.52 4.00 12.38
C ARG A 66 2.94 4.52 12.18
N GLU A 67 3.79 3.73 11.52
CA GLU A 67 5.17 4.12 11.30
C GLU A 67 5.30 5.29 10.34
N GLU A 68 4.55 5.27 9.25
CA GLU A 68 4.69 6.29 8.22
C GLU A 68 3.95 7.58 8.55
N LEU A 69 2.83 7.49 9.26
CA LEU A 69 1.91 8.62 9.40
C LEU A 69 1.50 8.90 10.84
N GLN A 70 1.97 8.13 11.80
CA GLN A 70 1.52 8.17 13.19
C GLN A 70 -0.01 8.04 13.29
N ALA A 71 -0.59 7.28 12.38
CA ALA A 71 -2.02 7.12 12.30
C ALA A 71 -2.44 5.73 12.74
N HIS A 72 -3.52 5.68 13.53
CA HIS A 72 -4.16 4.42 13.83
C HIS A 72 -5.26 4.19 12.79
N VAL A 73 -5.24 3.03 12.16
CA VAL A 73 -6.25 2.66 11.18
C VAL A 73 -6.85 1.33 11.56
N GLU A 74 -8.09 1.10 11.10
CA GLU A 74 -8.75 -0.17 11.20
C GLU A 74 -8.90 -0.74 9.81
N THR A 75 -8.47 -1.98 9.62
CA THR A 75 -8.60 -2.64 8.32
C THR A 75 -10.04 -3.06 8.11
N VAL A 76 -10.53 -2.83 6.89
CA VAL A 76 -11.90 -3.20 6.52
C VAL A 76 -11.89 -4.44 5.66
N ALA A 77 -11.22 -4.42 4.53
CA ALA A 77 -11.23 -5.54 3.60
C ALA A 77 -10.01 -5.53 2.69
N CYS A 78 -9.55 -6.72 2.32
CA CYS A 78 -8.59 -6.86 1.24
C CYS A 78 -9.38 -6.79 -0.07
N VAL A 79 -9.12 -5.77 -0.88
CA VAL A 79 -9.91 -5.50 -2.07
C VAL A 79 -9.20 -5.87 -3.36
N TRP A 80 -7.89 -6.12 -3.30
CA TRP A 80 -7.14 -6.49 -4.50
C TRP A 80 -5.85 -7.17 -4.10
N GLN A 81 -5.34 -8.01 -5.01
CA GLN A 81 -4.05 -8.66 -4.85
C GLN A 81 -3.30 -8.55 -6.17
N SER A 82 -2.01 -8.29 -6.09
CA SER A 82 -1.19 -8.13 -7.27
C SER A 82 0.22 -8.66 -7.00
N VAL A 83 1.00 -8.80 -8.06
CA VAL A 83 2.39 -9.22 -7.95
C VAL A 83 3.22 -8.21 -8.75
N THR A 84 4.25 -7.66 -8.12
CA THR A 84 5.12 -6.72 -8.82
C THR A 84 6.00 -7.48 -9.80
N ARG A 85 6.65 -6.74 -10.71
CA ARG A 85 7.55 -7.37 -11.67
C ARG A 85 8.76 -8.03 -10.99
N TRP A 86 9.01 -7.69 -9.74
CA TRP A 86 10.10 -8.30 -8.97
C TRP A 86 9.63 -9.48 -8.13
N GLY A 87 8.36 -9.88 -8.26
CA GLY A 87 7.82 -11.03 -7.57
C GLY A 87 7.29 -10.77 -6.17
N THR A 88 7.19 -9.51 -5.75
CA THR A 88 6.59 -9.18 -4.46
C THR A 88 5.09 -9.29 -4.58
N GLU A 89 4.48 -10.06 -3.69
CA GLU A 89 3.01 -10.19 -3.62
C GLU A 89 2.46 -9.08 -2.76
N LEU A 90 1.51 -8.32 -3.31
CA LEU A 90 0.89 -7.19 -2.61
C LEU A 90 -0.57 -7.49 -2.33
N SER A 91 -1.00 -7.20 -1.12
CA SER A 91 -2.43 -7.16 -0.80
C SER A 91 -2.82 -5.72 -0.52
N TRP A 92 -3.97 -5.33 -1.06
CA TRP A 92 -4.48 -3.95 -1.03
C TRP A 92 -5.70 -3.91 -0.13
N TRP A 93 -5.62 -3.09 0.92
CA TRP A 93 -6.61 -3.10 2.00
C TRP A 93 -7.28 -1.76 2.13
N THR A 94 -8.61 -1.76 2.14
CA THR A 94 -9.32 -0.55 2.56
C THR A 94 -9.21 -0.44 4.07
N VAL A 95 -9.03 0.79 4.54
CA VAL A 95 -8.87 1.07 5.96
C VAL A 95 -9.73 2.26 6.32
N GLU A 96 -10.10 2.32 7.61
CA GLU A 96 -10.79 3.47 8.17
C GLU A 96 -9.85 4.25 9.07
N LEU A 97 -9.86 5.54 8.89
CA LEU A 97 -9.05 6.49 9.63
C LEU A 97 -9.99 7.48 10.30
N ASP A 98 -9.75 7.77 11.58
CA ASP A 98 -10.51 8.78 12.28
C ASP A 98 -10.47 10.09 11.49
N PRO A 99 -11.64 10.68 11.15
CA PRO A 99 -11.65 11.94 10.39
C PRO A 99 -10.91 13.08 11.08
N ALA A 100 -10.76 13.02 12.39
CA ALA A 100 -10.05 14.04 13.17
C ALA A 100 -8.57 13.72 13.36
N ALA A 101 -8.09 12.61 12.81
CA ALA A 101 -6.69 12.22 13.01
C ALA A 101 -5.74 13.22 12.36
N GLU A 102 -4.70 13.58 13.10
CA GLU A 102 -3.62 14.40 12.57
C GLU A 102 -2.52 13.47 12.09
N LEU A 103 -2.19 13.58 10.81
CA LEU A 103 -1.17 12.73 10.20
C LEU A 103 0.17 13.43 10.31
N VAL A 104 1.18 12.69 10.79
CA VAL A 104 2.54 13.22 10.94
C VAL A 104 3.46 12.35 10.10
N PRO A 105 4.11 12.92 9.08
CA PRO A 105 4.96 12.12 8.20
C PRO A 105 6.22 11.65 8.91
N HIS A 106 6.60 10.42 8.68
CA HIS A 106 7.89 9.92 9.16
C HIS A 106 9.00 10.78 8.54
N PRO A 107 9.93 11.31 9.35
CA PRO A 107 10.87 12.32 8.86
C PRO A 107 11.80 11.86 7.75
N VAL A 108 12.05 10.56 7.63
CA VAL A 108 12.93 10.02 6.61
C VAL A 108 12.14 9.36 5.47
N GLU A 109 11.11 8.60 5.81
CA GLU A 109 10.43 7.75 4.83
C GLU A 109 9.36 8.48 4.04
N VAL A 110 8.80 9.56 4.58
CA VAL A 110 7.68 10.27 3.97
C VAL A 110 8.02 11.74 3.83
N GLU A 111 8.13 12.19 2.59
CA GLU A 111 8.44 13.59 2.33
C GLU A 111 7.20 14.48 2.45
N ALA A 112 6.04 13.97 2.04
CA ALA A 112 4.80 14.76 2.05
C ALA A 112 3.59 13.84 2.10
N ILE A 113 2.49 14.37 2.61
CA ILE A 113 1.20 13.67 2.71
C ILE A 113 0.18 14.46 1.89
N TYR A 114 -0.62 13.75 1.10
CA TYR A 114 -1.61 14.36 0.23
C TYR A 114 -2.97 13.69 0.39
N TRP A 115 -4.01 14.46 0.14
CA TRP A 115 -5.34 13.92 -0.10
C TRP A 115 -5.69 14.25 -1.55
N MET A 116 -5.75 13.23 -2.41
CA MET A 116 -5.84 13.41 -3.86
C MET A 116 -7.06 12.70 -4.42
N THR A 117 -7.72 13.37 -5.36
CA THR A 117 -8.80 12.74 -6.09
C THR A 117 -8.25 11.69 -7.06
N LEU A 118 -9.12 10.81 -7.55
CA LEU A 118 -8.73 9.84 -8.56
C LEU A 118 -8.08 10.52 -9.76
N GLU A 119 -8.68 11.62 -10.22
CA GLU A 119 -8.14 12.36 -11.38
C GLU A 119 -6.75 12.90 -11.09
N GLU A 120 -6.56 13.47 -9.91
CA GLU A 120 -5.26 14.01 -9.52
C GLU A 120 -4.21 12.92 -9.45
N LEU A 121 -4.57 11.75 -8.90
CA LEU A 121 -3.64 10.63 -8.83
C LEU A 121 -3.25 10.14 -10.21
N LEU A 122 -4.23 9.97 -11.10
CA LEU A 122 -3.95 9.48 -12.45
C LEU A 122 -3.13 10.49 -13.27
N ALA A 123 -3.23 11.77 -12.93
CA ALA A 123 -2.46 12.82 -13.61
C ALA A 123 -1.06 13.01 -13.01
N GLU A 124 -0.76 12.37 -11.87
CA GLU A 124 0.52 12.56 -11.18
C GLU A 124 1.62 11.76 -11.89
N PRO A 125 2.63 12.45 -12.47
CA PRO A 125 3.67 11.73 -13.22
C PRO A 125 4.55 10.86 -12.35
N MET A 126 4.63 11.15 -11.04
CA MET A 126 5.46 10.39 -10.12
C MET A 126 4.71 9.23 -9.45
N LEU A 127 3.46 9.01 -9.81
CA LEU A 127 2.68 7.91 -9.23
C LEU A 127 3.34 6.57 -9.54
N LEU A 128 3.50 5.72 -8.53
CA LEU A 128 4.05 4.38 -8.73
C LEU A 128 3.15 3.57 -9.66
N GLU A 129 3.76 2.81 -10.55
CA GLU A 129 3.04 2.10 -11.59
C GLU A 129 2.03 1.10 -11.03
N GLY A 130 2.39 0.40 -9.95
CA GLY A 130 1.47 -0.53 -9.33
C GLY A 130 0.23 0.16 -8.77
N ASN A 131 0.39 1.39 -8.26
CA ASN A 131 -0.74 2.18 -7.78
C ASN A 131 -1.63 2.61 -8.94
N ARG A 132 -1.02 3.01 -10.05
CA ARG A 132 -1.78 3.36 -11.25
C ARG A 132 -2.58 2.16 -11.74
N GLU A 133 -1.98 1.01 -11.75
CA GLU A 133 -2.64 -0.22 -12.18
C GLU A 133 -3.84 -0.54 -11.28
N PHE A 134 -3.68 -0.38 -9.97
CA PHE A 134 -4.81 -0.57 -9.05
C PHE A 134 -5.94 0.39 -9.38
N LEU A 135 -5.63 1.66 -9.60
CA LEU A 135 -6.66 2.66 -9.87
C LEU A 135 -7.40 2.38 -11.17
N ILE A 136 -6.69 1.88 -12.18
CA ILE A 136 -7.30 1.60 -13.49
C ILE A 136 -8.03 0.27 -13.50
N LYS A 137 -7.43 -0.78 -12.91
CA LYS A 137 -7.96 -2.15 -12.99
C LYS A 137 -8.62 -2.61 -11.72
N GLY A 138 -7.93 -2.47 -10.59
CA GLY A 138 -8.43 -3.00 -9.33
C GLY A 138 -9.64 -2.27 -8.81
N LEU A 139 -9.59 -0.95 -8.87
CA LEU A 139 -10.68 -0.11 -8.40
C LEU A 139 -11.92 -0.28 -9.27
N GLN A 140 -11.76 -0.30 -10.58
CA GLN A 140 -12.89 -0.47 -11.49
C GLN A 140 -13.51 -1.85 -11.35
N GLN A 141 -12.71 -2.87 -11.14
CA GLN A 141 -13.21 -4.22 -10.93
C GLN A 141 -14.08 -4.28 -9.68
N ARG A 142 -13.62 -3.66 -8.59
CA ARG A 142 -14.38 -3.64 -7.34
C ARG A 142 -15.67 -2.85 -7.47
N ASP A 143 -15.63 -1.74 -8.21
CA ASP A 143 -16.81 -0.94 -8.45
C ASP A 143 -17.84 -1.74 -9.26
N ALA A 144 -17.40 -2.46 -10.30
CA ALA A 144 -18.28 -3.30 -11.09
C ALA A 144 -18.90 -4.42 -10.25
N GLU A 145 -18.20 -4.90 -9.24
CA GLU A 145 -18.72 -5.91 -8.33
C GLU A 145 -19.57 -5.32 -7.21
N GLY A 146 -19.64 -4.01 -7.12
CA GLY A 146 -20.40 -3.35 -6.07
C GLY A 146 -19.74 -3.33 -4.71
N HIS A 147 -18.46 -3.63 -4.65
CA HIS A 147 -17.76 -3.76 -3.37
C HIS A 147 -17.08 -2.49 -2.90
N PHE A 148 -16.90 -1.51 -3.76
CA PHE A 148 -16.10 -0.35 -3.41
C PHE A 148 -16.92 0.90 -3.12
N GLY A 149 -18.00 1.11 -3.82
CA GLY A 149 -18.88 2.23 -3.54
C GLY A 149 -18.29 3.59 -3.89
N LEU A 150 -17.70 3.69 -5.01
CA LEU A 150 -17.14 4.97 -5.47
C LEU A 150 -18.20 5.94 -5.94
#